data_9bb9cac9801462f14670d11ad064326f
#
_entry.id   9bb9cac9801462f14670d11ad064326f
#
_cell.length_a   1.000
_cell.length_b   1.000
_cell.length_c   1.000
_cell.angle_alpha   90.00
_cell.angle_beta   90.00
_cell.angle_gamma   90.00
#
_symmetry.space_group_name_H-M   'P 1'
#
loop_
_entity.id
_entity.type
_entity.pdbx_description
1 polymer ?
#
loop_
_entity_poly.entity_id
_entity_poly.type
_entity_poly.pdbx_seq_one_letter_code
_entity_poly.pdbx_strand_id
1 'polypeptide(L)'
;RYAFTILREQPMWQKLITQSFADEQDALNIVIETINTKINRGENLLSLLKNGFMLQGRRIRLAAFKPKMTLDDDDADHLYKKNIFSVVRQMKYSTQGFDKDNELDLCILLNGLPIITLELKNEATGQTVVNAMHQYQTNRHPQNRMLRTCLVHFAMDNNRVMMTTQLAGDNTRFLPFNKETVNPQVEGDYPTCYMWKRGAAS
;
A
#
# COMPACT_ATOMS: atom_id res chain seq x y z
N ARG A 1 6.68 9.69 11.63
CA ARG A 1 8.14 9.89 11.62
C ARG A 1 8.82 9.26 10.40
N TYR A 2 8.23 8.22 9.81
CA TYR A 2 8.82 7.48 8.66
C TYR A 2 8.09 7.73 7.33
N ALA A 3 7.14 8.67 7.29
CA ALA A 3 6.46 9.01 6.06
C ALA A 3 7.37 9.83 5.13
N PHE A 4 7.29 9.51 3.84
CA PHE A 4 8.01 10.21 2.78
C PHE A 4 9.54 10.20 2.92
N THR A 5 10.14 9.10 3.38
CA THR A 5 11.59 8.97 3.57
C THR A 5 12.35 9.32 2.29
N ILE A 6 12.00 8.72 1.15
CA ILE A 6 12.69 8.99 -0.13
C ILE A 6 12.52 10.44 -0.59
N LEU A 7 11.38 11.05 -0.30
CA LEU A 7 11.18 12.47 -0.61
C LEU A 7 12.18 13.37 0.13
N ARG A 8 12.37 13.10 1.42
CA ARG A 8 13.28 13.85 2.28
C ARG A 8 14.76 13.69 1.93
N GLU A 9 15.12 12.56 1.34
CA GLU A 9 16.49 12.29 0.89
C GLU A 9 16.87 13.05 -0.39
N GLN A 10 15.90 13.64 -1.10
CA GLN A 10 16.19 14.37 -2.33
C GLN A 10 16.79 15.75 -2.03
N PRO A 11 17.97 16.08 -2.57
CA PRO A 11 18.67 17.36 -2.28
C PRO A 11 17.81 18.59 -2.57
N MET A 12 16.88 18.46 -3.52
CA MET A 12 15.97 19.55 -3.88
C MET A 12 14.85 19.78 -2.86
N TRP A 13 14.55 18.80 -1.98
CA TRP A 13 13.41 18.89 -1.07
C TRP A 13 13.53 20.07 -0.09
N GLN A 14 14.68 20.22 0.56
CA GLN A 14 14.91 21.34 1.47
C GLN A 14 14.84 22.71 0.76
N LYS A 15 15.40 22.78 -0.45
CA LYS A 15 15.29 24.00 -1.27
C LYS A 15 13.84 24.31 -1.66
N LEU A 16 13.06 23.28 -1.96
CA LEU A 16 11.67 23.44 -2.31
C LEU A 16 10.85 23.96 -1.12
N ILE A 17 11.06 23.40 0.09
CA ILE A 17 10.42 23.87 1.32
C ILE A 17 10.71 25.37 1.51
N THR A 18 11.96 25.75 1.57
CA THR A 18 12.36 27.15 1.87
C THR A 18 11.92 28.16 0.83
N GLN A 19 11.76 27.74 -0.44
CA GLN A 19 11.40 28.65 -1.53
C GLN A 19 9.90 28.77 -1.77
N SER A 20 9.10 27.76 -1.39
CA SER A 20 7.73 27.64 -1.90
C SER A 20 6.68 27.33 -0.84
N PHE A 21 7.09 27.01 0.39
CA PHE A 21 6.18 26.59 1.46
C PHE A 21 6.47 27.26 2.78
N ALA A 22 5.50 27.30 3.68
CA ALA A 22 5.67 27.89 5.00
C ALA A 22 6.61 27.03 5.87
N ASP A 23 6.47 25.73 5.79
CA ASP A 23 7.28 24.74 6.49
C ASP A 23 7.21 23.36 5.80
N GLU A 24 7.87 22.36 6.38
CA GLU A 24 7.84 20.98 5.85
C GLU A 24 6.44 20.35 5.92
N GLN A 25 5.67 20.67 6.97
CA GLN A 25 4.32 20.09 7.11
C GLN A 25 3.37 20.61 6.03
N ASP A 26 3.47 21.90 5.70
CA ASP A 26 2.72 22.50 4.60
C ASP A 26 3.12 21.85 3.26
N ALA A 27 4.40 21.69 2.99
CA ALA A 27 4.90 20.99 1.81
C ALA A 27 4.38 19.54 1.72
N LEU A 28 4.40 18.79 2.82
CA LEU A 28 3.88 17.41 2.87
C LEU A 28 2.37 17.33 2.65
N ASN A 29 1.60 18.28 3.20
CA ASN A 29 0.17 18.38 2.96
C ASN A 29 -0.12 18.58 1.46
N ILE A 30 0.63 19.45 0.80
CA ILE A 30 0.49 19.69 -0.64
C ILE A 30 0.88 18.44 -1.45
N VAL A 31 1.92 17.70 -1.04
CA VAL A 31 2.27 16.40 -1.65
C VAL A 31 1.10 15.42 -1.55
N ILE A 32 0.50 15.28 -0.37
CA ILE A 32 -0.65 14.38 -0.13
C ILE A 32 -1.85 14.79 -0.99
N GLU A 33 -2.18 16.08 -1.02
CA GLU A 33 -3.28 16.59 -1.85
C GLU A 33 -3.01 16.40 -3.35
N THR A 34 -1.76 16.57 -3.78
CA THR A 34 -1.38 16.32 -5.17
C THR A 34 -1.56 14.86 -5.53
N ILE A 35 -1.12 13.93 -4.69
CA ILE A 35 -1.32 12.48 -4.89
C ILE A 35 -2.82 12.17 -5.00
N ASN A 36 -3.63 12.67 -4.07
CA ASN A 36 -5.07 12.45 -4.09
C ASN A 36 -5.74 13.01 -5.35
N THR A 37 -5.35 14.22 -5.77
CA THR A 37 -5.88 14.86 -6.97
C THR A 37 -5.56 14.05 -8.22
N LYS A 38 -4.34 13.52 -8.32
CA LYS A 38 -3.91 12.69 -9.44
C LYS A 38 -4.67 11.36 -9.49
N ILE A 39 -4.83 10.70 -8.35
CA ILE A 39 -5.63 9.47 -8.23
C ILE A 39 -7.09 9.72 -8.59
N ASN A 40 -7.66 10.84 -8.16
CA ASN A 40 -9.03 11.23 -8.52
C ASN A 40 -9.19 11.48 -10.03
N ARG A 41 -8.12 11.86 -10.72
CA ARG A 41 -8.08 12.04 -12.19
C ARG A 41 -7.77 10.75 -12.96
N GLY A 42 -7.68 9.61 -12.27
CA GLY A 42 -7.46 8.30 -12.89
C GLY A 42 -6.01 7.84 -12.96
N GLU A 43 -5.06 8.60 -12.40
CA GLU A 43 -3.71 8.08 -12.21
C GLU A 43 -3.73 7.03 -11.09
N ASN A 44 -2.86 6.01 -11.16
CA ASN A 44 -2.71 5.03 -10.09
C ASN A 44 -1.43 5.28 -9.27
N LEU A 45 -1.44 4.84 -8.02
CA LEU A 45 -0.29 5.02 -7.14
C LEU A 45 0.99 4.38 -7.67
N LEU A 46 0.92 3.24 -8.36
CA LEU A 46 2.10 2.57 -8.93
C LEU A 46 2.83 3.48 -9.93
N SER A 47 2.08 4.20 -10.78
CA SER A 47 2.66 5.18 -11.70
C SER A 47 3.35 6.31 -10.94
N LEU A 48 2.72 6.84 -9.89
CA LEU A 48 3.29 7.91 -9.06
C LEU A 48 4.54 7.44 -8.31
N LEU A 49 4.56 6.21 -7.80
CA LEU A 49 5.74 5.63 -7.15
C LEU A 49 6.90 5.47 -8.14
N LYS A 50 6.62 4.97 -9.35
CA LYS A 50 7.65 4.74 -10.39
C LYS A 50 8.22 6.02 -10.98
N ASN A 51 7.35 6.97 -11.30
CA ASN A 51 7.69 8.12 -12.11
C ASN A 51 7.85 9.41 -11.29
N GLY A 52 7.36 9.42 -10.05
CA GLY A 52 7.19 10.67 -9.31
C GLY A 52 6.19 11.61 -9.98
N PHE A 53 6.20 12.86 -9.60
CA PHE A 53 5.40 13.90 -10.22
C PHE A 53 6.06 15.27 -10.09
N MET A 54 5.58 16.24 -10.88
CA MET A 54 6.06 17.61 -10.82
C MET A 54 5.38 18.37 -9.68
N LEU A 55 6.16 19.04 -8.84
CA LEU A 55 5.72 19.95 -7.81
C LEU A 55 6.56 21.24 -7.90
N GLN A 56 5.93 22.38 -8.06
CA GLN A 56 6.61 23.68 -8.21
C GLN A 56 7.78 23.64 -9.21
N GLY A 57 7.53 23.03 -10.39
CA GLY A 57 8.54 22.91 -11.46
C GLY A 57 9.65 21.88 -11.19
N ARG A 58 9.61 21.15 -10.10
CA ARG A 58 10.61 20.13 -9.75
C ARG A 58 9.98 18.74 -9.72
N ARG A 59 10.71 17.74 -10.24
CA ARG A 59 10.26 16.34 -10.14
C ARG A 59 10.61 15.79 -8.75
N ILE A 60 9.60 15.33 -8.02
CA ILE A 60 9.76 14.64 -6.76
C ILE A 60 9.48 13.14 -6.90
N ARG A 61 10.18 12.32 -6.11
CA ARG A 61 10.02 10.87 -6.07
C ARG A 61 9.46 10.46 -4.71
N LEU A 62 8.55 9.49 -4.71
CA LEU A 62 7.92 8.94 -3.51
C LEU A 62 8.57 7.63 -3.06
N ALA A 63 9.21 6.92 -3.98
CA ALA A 63 9.94 5.69 -3.74
C ALA A 63 11.15 5.57 -4.68
N ALA A 64 12.10 4.74 -4.30
CA ALA A 64 13.23 4.38 -5.14
C ALA A 64 13.11 2.92 -5.56
N PHE A 65 13.32 2.64 -6.84
CA PHE A 65 13.30 1.29 -7.40
C PHE A 65 14.71 0.79 -7.62
N LYS A 66 14.88 -0.54 -7.49
CA LYS A 66 16.18 -1.15 -7.72
C LYS A 66 16.68 -0.84 -9.14
N PRO A 67 17.93 -0.36 -9.29
CA PRO A 67 18.51 -0.11 -10.60
C PRO A 67 18.51 -1.39 -11.45
N LYS A 68 18.27 -1.25 -12.76
CA LYS A 68 18.27 -2.40 -13.68
C LYS A 68 19.69 -2.92 -13.97
N MET A 69 20.69 -2.09 -13.85
CA MET A 69 22.11 -2.42 -14.05
C MET A 69 22.91 -1.87 -12.88
N THR A 70 23.85 -2.65 -12.40
CA THR A 70 24.72 -2.37 -11.24
C THR A 70 26.03 -1.69 -11.64
N LEU A 71 26.16 -1.22 -12.87
CA LEU A 71 27.35 -0.52 -13.30
C LEU A 71 27.24 0.95 -12.86
N ASP A 72 27.93 1.30 -11.79
CA ASP A 72 28.32 2.65 -11.33
C ASP A 72 27.20 3.60 -10.84
N ASP A 73 26.07 3.12 -10.34
CA ASP A 73 25.10 4.01 -9.67
C ASP A 73 24.93 3.65 -8.18
N ASP A 74 26.02 3.82 -7.42
CA ASP A 74 26.01 3.64 -5.95
C ASP A 74 24.95 4.52 -5.28
N ASP A 75 24.68 5.69 -5.84
CA ASP A 75 23.66 6.62 -5.32
C ASP A 75 22.22 6.04 -5.48
N ALA A 76 21.92 5.40 -6.61
CA ALA A 76 20.61 4.82 -6.85
C ALA A 76 20.36 3.57 -5.97
N ASP A 77 21.39 2.72 -5.79
CA ASP A 77 21.30 1.57 -4.89
C ASP A 77 21.19 2.00 -3.42
N HIS A 78 21.96 3.02 -3.02
CA HIS A 78 21.86 3.62 -1.71
C HIS A 78 20.45 4.19 -1.44
N LEU A 79 19.88 4.92 -2.39
CA LEU A 79 18.53 5.46 -2.28
C LEU A 79 17.47 4.35 -2.24
N TYR A 80 17.64 3.28 -3.02
CA TYR A 80 16.75 2.11 -2.99
C TYR A 80 16.70 1.46 -1.59
N LYS A 81 17.87 1.31 -0.95
CA LYS A 81 17.98 0.75 0.41
C LYS A 81 17.34 1.61 1.50
N LYS A 82 17.08 2.88 1.22
CA LYS A 82 16.37 3.79 2.14
C LYS A 82 14.85 3.69 2.09
N ASN A 83 14.28 2.89 1.19
CA ASN A 83 12.86 2.62 1.26
C ASN A 83 12.50 1.92 2.59
N ILE A 84 11.42 2.37 3.19
CA ILE A 84 10.91 1.79 4.44
C ILE A 84 9.58 1.11 4.16
N PHE A 85 9.52 -0.20 4.38
CA PHE A 85 8.27 -0.92 4.48
C PHE A 85 7.84 -0.99 5.94
N SER A 86 6.58 -0.68 6.19
CA SER A 86 5.99 -0.73 7.53
C SER A 86 4.69 -1.52 7.49
N VAL A 87 4.41 -2.25 8.57
CA VAL A 87 3.14 -2.96 8.74
C VAL A 87 2.40 -2.32 9.92
N VAL A 88 1.17 -1.94 9.68
CA VAL A 88 0.26 -1.41 10.71
C VAL A 88 -0.86 -2.42 10.92
N ARG A 89 -1.07 -2.83 12.16
CA ARG A 89 -2.17 -3.72 12.58
C ARG A 89 -3.33 -2.88 13.07
N GLN A 90 -4.55 -3.35 12.84
CA GLN A 90 -5.80 -2.70 13.30
C GLN A 90 -5.80 -1.21 12.96
N MET A 91 -5.58 -0.94 11.68
CA MET A 91 -5.42 0.43 11.21
C MET A 91 -6.77 1.13 11.07
N LYS A 92 -7.03 2.11 11.91
CA LYS A 92 -8.10 3.08 11.70
C LYS A 92 -7.69 4.03 10.57
N TYR A 93 -8.49 4.10 9.52
CA TYR A 93 -8.12 4.83 8.32
C TYR A 93 -9.08 5.96 7.96
N SER A 94 -10.13 6.13 8.75
CA SER A 94 -11.07 7.24 8.62
C SER A 94 -11.51 7.75 9.99
N THR A 95 -11.67 9.06 10.10
CA THR A 95 -12.19 9.71 11.31
C THR A 95 -13.62 10.20 11.12
N GLN A 96 -14.15 10.10 9.92
CA GLN A 96 -15.46 10.64 9.54
C GLN A 96 -16.16 9.74 8.50
N GLY A 97 -17.48 9.94 8.38
CA GLY A 97 -18.27 9.29 7.35
C GLY A 97 -18.53 7.81 7.58
N PHE A 98 -18.82 7.09 6.50
CA PHE A 98 -19.20 5.67 6.51
C PHE A 98 -18.12 4.77 7.13
N ASP A 99 -16.85 5.07 6.87
CA ASP A 99 -15.71 4.28 7.37
C ASP A 99 -15.22 4.72 8.76
N LYS A 100 -15.93 5.64 9.43
CA LYS A 100 -15.60 6.02 10.80
C LYS A 100 -15.65 4.77 11.69
N ASP A 101 -14.65 4.60 12.52
CA ASP A 101 -14.49 3.46 13.43
C ASP A 101 -14.19 2.11 12.76
N ASN A 102 -14.13 2.05 11.42
CA ASN A 102 -13.67 0.87 10.72
C ASN A 102 -12.16 0.71 10.85
N GLU A 103 -11.73 -0.53 11.03
CA GLU A 103 -10.33 -0.91 11.12
C GLU A 103 -9.99 -1.94 10.04
N LEU A 104 -8.81 -1.82 9.47
CA LEU A 104 -8.20 -2.86 8.64
C LEU A 104 -7.35 -3.76 9.52
N ASP A 105 -7.42 -5.07 9.33
CA ASP A 105 -6.61 -6.00 10.12
C ASP A 105 -5.12 -5.74 9.95
N LEU A 106 -4.67 -5.55 8.70
CA LEU A 106 -3.30 -5.15 8.37
C LEU A 106 -3.27 -4.15 7.22
N CYS A 107 -2.31 -3.24 7.28
CA CYS A 107 -1.96 -2.36 6.17
C CYS A 107 -0.43 -2.33 6.00
N ILE A 108 0.03 -2.57 4.77
CA ILE A 108 1.45 -2.41 4.42
C ILE A 108 1.64 -1.05 3.77
N LEU A 109 2.63 -0.33 4.28
CA LEU A 109 2.99 0.99 3.78
C LEU A 109 4.41 0.96 3.18
N LEU A 110 4.59 1.70 2.10
CA LEU A 110 5.89 2.03 1.54
C LEU A 110 6.16 3.52 1.76
N ASN A 111 7.23 3.83 2.49
CA ASN A 111 7.58 5.22 2.85
C ASN A 111 6.42 6.00 3.48
N GLY A 112 5.56 5.31 4.25
CA GLY A 112 4.37 5.87 4.88
C GLY A 112 3.13 5.95 4.00
N LEU A 113 3.23 5.62 2.70
CA LEU A 113 2.06 5.53 1.82
C LEU A 113 1.44 4.14 1.89
N PRO A 114 0.14 4.00 2.12
CA PRO A 114 -0.55 2.72 2.14
C PRO A 114 -0.57 2.11 0.73
N ILE A 115 -0.05 0.90 0.60
CA ILE A 115 0.04 0.21 -0.68
C ILE A 115 -0.76 -1.10 -0.73
N ILE A 116 -0.92 -1.76 0.41
CA ILE A 116 -1.63 -3.04 0.52
C ILE A 116 -2.49 -3.02 1.77
N THR A 117 -3.72 -3.51 1.66
CA THR A 117 -4.59 -3.79 2.80
C THR A 117 -4.93 -5.28 2.86
N LEU A 118 -5.11 -5.81 4.07
CA LEU A 118 -5.47 -7.19 4.31
C LEU A 118 -6.60 -7.28 5.33
N GLU A 119 -7.62 -8.09 5.01
CA GLU A 119 -8.65 -8.57 5.95
C GLU A 119 -8.43 -10.06 6.18
N LEU A 120 -8.27 -10.43 7.43
CA LEU A 120 -7.87 -11.76 7.85
C LEU A 120 -9.03 -12.45 8.58
N LYS A 121 -9.30 -13.70 8.22
CA LYS A 121 -10.31 -14.52 8.89
C LYS A 121 -9.69 -15.85 9.33
N ASN A 122 -10.24 -16.39 10.41
CA ASN A 122 -9.77 -17.66 10.96
C ASN A 122 -10.93 -18.66 10.94
N GLU A 123 -10.76 -19.76 10.21
CA GLU A 123 -11.75 -20.84 10.13
C GLU A 123 -12.09 -21.46 11.48
N ALA A 124 -11.15 -21.45 12.43
CA ALA A 124 -11.41 -21.93 13.80
C ALA A 124 -12.49 -21.10 14.51
N THR A 125 -12.75 -19.86 14.07
CA THR A 125 -13.84 -19.00 14.57
C THR A 125 -15.09 -19.04 13.69
N GLY A 126 -15.15 -19.96 12.74
CA GLY A 126 -16.26 -20.07 11.77
C GLY A 126 -16.27 -19.01 10.68
N GLN A 127 -15.20 -18.24 10.53
CA GLN A 127 -15.07 -17.21 9.50
C GLN A 127 -14.06 -17.61 8.42
N THR A 128 -14.41 -17.35 7.18
CA THR A 128 -13.63 -17.73 6.00
C THR A 128 -13.27 -16.51 5.15
N VAL A 129 -12.51 -16.74 4.09
CA VAL A 129 -12.18 -15.72 3.08
C VAL A 129 -13.42 -15.03 2.51
N VAL A 130 -14.57 -15.74 2.45
CA VAL A 130 -15.84 -15.15 1.98
C VAL A 130 -16.30 -14.02 2.91
N ASN A 131 -16.13 -14.19 4.22
CA ASN A 131 -16.42 -13.13 5.19
C ASN A 131 -15.49 -11.93 5.02
N ALA A 132 -14.20 -12.17 4.73
CA ALA A 132 -13.25 -11.09 4.44
C ALA A 132 -13.60 -10.35 3.14
N MET A 133 -13.97 -11.05 2.08
CA MET A 133 -14.45 -10.46 0.82
C MET A 133 -15.72 -9.63 1.05
N HIS A 134 -16.69 -10.18 1.75
CA HIS A 134 -17.93 -9.49 2.09
C HIS A 134 -17.66 -8.21 2.91
N GLN A 135 -16.70 -8.23 3.83
CA GLN A 135 -16.30 -7.06 4.59
C GLN A 135 -15.78 -5.93 3.68
N TYR A 136 -14.98 -6.24 2.66
CA TYR A 136 -14.57 -5.26 1.65
C TYR A 136 -15.74 -4.75 0.80
N GLN A 137 -16.70 -5.60 0.49
CA GLN A 137 -17.86 -5.23 -0.33
C GLN A 137 -18.84 -4.31 0.42
N THR A 138 -19.08 -4.58 1.70
CA THR A 138 -20.17 -3.92 2.45
C THR A 138 -19.66 -2.88 3.46
N ASN A 139 -18.50 -3.10 4.07
CA ASN A 139 -18.02 -2.28 5.20
C ASN A 139 -16.83 -1.38 4.83
N ARG A 140 -16.47 -1.30 3.54
CA ARG A 140 -15.37 -0.45 3.06
C ARG A 140 -15.87 0.43 1.93
N HIS A 141 -15.90 1.75 2.16
CA HIS A 141 -16.43 2.66 1.15
C HIS A 141 -15.50 2.74 -0.06
N PRO A 142 -15.95 2.42 -1.30
CA PRO A 142 -15.11 2.39 -2.49
C PRO A 142 -14.43 3.73 -2.82
N GLN A 143 -15.03 4.84 -2.39
CA GLN A 143 -14.49 6.19 -2.62
C GLN A 143 -13.62 6.69 -1.46
N ASN A 144 -13.35 5.86 -0.43
CA ASN A 144 -12.44 6.26 0.64
C ASN A 144 -11.06 6.56 0.06
N ARG A 145 -10.51 7.73 0.37
CA ARG A 145 -9.25 8.24 -0.20
C ARG A 145 -8.09 7.27 0.02
N MET A 146 -7.95 6.75 1.22
CA MET A 146 -6.87 5.82 1.56
C MET A 146 -7.01 4.49 0.81
N LEU A 147 -8.20 3.90 0.78
CA LEU A 147 -8.45 2.64 0.08
C LEU A 147 -8.23 2.77 -1.44
N ARG A 148 -8.66 3.89 -2.05
CA ARG A 148 -8.40 4.17 -3.47
C ARG A 148 -6.93 4.35 -3.80
N THR A 149 -6.11 4.74 -2.84
CA THR A 149 -4.66 4.89 -3.01
C THR A 149 -3.96 3.54 -3.04
N CYS A 150 -4.48 2.53 -2.36
CA CYS A 150 -3.86 1.20 -2.29
C CYS A 150 -3.78 0.52 -3.66
N LEU A 151 -2.72 -0.25 -3.87
CA LEU A 151 -2.49 -1.01 -5.09
C LEU A 151 -3.29 -2.30 -5.13
N VAL A 152 -3.50 -2.90 -3.96
CA VAL A 152 -4.18 -4.19 -3.83
C VAL A 152 -4.80 -4.36 -2.45
N HIS A 153 -5.92 -5.07 -2.42
CA HIS A 153 -6.63 -5.46 -1.22
C HIS A 153 -6.73 -6.99 -1.18
N PHE A 154 -6.29 -7.58 -0.08
CA PHE A 154 -6.30 -9.02 0.13
C PHE A 154 -7.37 -9.41 1.15
N ALA A 155 -8.20 -10.37 0.77
CA ALA A 155 -9.08 -11.11 1.68
C ALA A 155 -8.48 -12.50 1.89
N MET A 156 -8.30 -12.90 3.16
CA MET A 156 -7.53 -14.09 3.49
C MET A 156 -8.15 -14.88 4.64
N ASP A 157 -8.05 -16.18 4.54
CA ASP A 157 -8.21 -17.11 5.67
C ASP A 157 -6.99 -18.05 5.74
N ASN A 158 -7.13 -19.11 6.50
CA ASN A 158 -6.05 -20.09 6.65
C ASN A 158 -5.74 -20.86 5.36
N ASN A 159 -6.67 -20.96 4.41
CA ASN A 159 -6.56 -21.81 3.24
C ASN A 159 -6.54 -21.04 1.92
N ARG A 160 -7.09 -19.83 1.89
CA ARG A 160 -7.34 -19.10 0.65
C ARG A 160 -6.85 -17.66 0.74
N VAL A 161 -6.39 -17.16 -0.39
CA VAL A 161 -6.07 -15.75 -0.59
C VAL A 161 -6.76 -15.26 -1.85
N MET A 162 -7.61 -14.26 -1.67
CA MET A 162 -8.29 -13.58 -2.75
C MET A 162 -7.81 -12.13 -2.80
N MET A 163 -7.72 -11.56 -3.99
CA MET A 163 -7.24 -10.19 -4.17
C MET A 163 -8.16 -9.38 -5.09
N THR A 164 -8.17 -8.09 -4.86
CA THR A 164 -8.70 -7.11 -5.82
C THR A 164 -7.81 -5.88 -5.88
N THR A 165 -7.77 -5.23 -7.01
CA THR A 165 -7.05 -3.95 -7.19
C THR A 165 -7.99 -2.74 -7.13
N GLN A 166 -9.31 -2.98 -7.07
CA GLN A 166 -10.29 -1.91 -7.04
C GLN A 166 -11.53 -2.34 -6.25
N LEU A 167 -11.89 -1.56 -5.26
CA LEU A 167 -13.15 -1.71 -4.55
C LEU A 167 -14.29 -1.04 -5.33
N ALA A 168 -15.44 -1.72 -5.41
CA ALA A 168 -16.64 -1.28 -6.11
C ALA A 168 -17.93 -1.64 -5.33
N GLY A 169 -17.87 -1.63 -3.99
CA GLY A 169 -18.97 -2.11 -3.16
C GLY A 169 -19.31 -3.56 -3.47
N ASP A 170 -20.59 -3.89 -3.55
CA ASP A 170 -21.08 -5.25 -3.85
C ASP A 170 -20.55 -5.79 -5.20
N ASN A 171 -20.18 -4.91 -6.13
CA ASN A 171 -19.62 -5.27 -7.42
C ASN A 171 -18.11 -5.52 -7.39
N THR A 172 -17.46 -5.48 -6.23
CA THR A 172 -16.05 -5.77 -6.09
C THR A 172 -15.75 -7.20 -6.54
N ARG A 173 -14.88 -7.32 -7.54
CA ARG A 173 -14.46 -8.62 -8.08
C ARG A 173 -13.16 -9.04 -7.43
N PHE A 174 -13.13 -10.22 -6.84
CA PHE A 174 -11.95 -10.84 -6.28
C PHE A 174 -11.44 -11.94 -7.21
N LEU A 175 -10.13 -12.00 -7.35
CA LEU A 175 -9.41 -13.04 -8.08
C LEU A 175 -8.63 -13.89 -7.09
N PRO A 176 -8.48 -15.19 -7.30
CA PRO A 176 -7.58 -16.01 -6.51
C PRO A 176 -6.13 -15.54 -6.71
N PHE A 177 -5.43 -15.36 -5.60
CA PHE A 177 -4.02 -14.98 -5.64
C PHE A 177 -3.11 -16.20 -5.75
N ASN A 178 -3.51 -17.31 -5.16
CA ASN A 178 -2.81 -18.57 -5.27
C ASN A 178 -2.99 -19.18 -6.67
N LYS A 179 -2.07 -20.05 -7.09
CA LYS A 179 -2.19 -20.77 -8.36
C LYS A 179 -3.44 -21.63 -8.48
N GLU A 180 -3.95 -22.11 -7.35
CA GLU A 180 -5.18 -22.87 -7.22
C GLU A 180 -6.15 -22.11 -6.31
N THR A 181 -7.45 -22.38 -6.46
CA THR A 181 -8.49 -21.77 -5.63
C THR A 181 -8.35 -22.11 -4.15
N VAL A 182 -7.67 -23.20 -3.83
CA VAL A 182 -7.34 -23.64 -2.47
C VAL A 182 -5.85 -23.93 -2.43
N ASN A 183 -5.14 -23.42 -1.42
CA ASN A 183 -3.76 -23.82 -1.19
C ASN A 183 -3.72 -25.30 -0.85
N PRO A 184 -2.92 -26.12 -1.54
CA PRO A 184 -2.65 -27.45 -1.08
C PRO A 184 -1.99 -27.39 0.29
N GLN A 185 -2.41 -28.25 1.21
CA GLN A 185 -1.69 -28.41 2.46
C GLN A 185 -0.28 -28.91 2.11
N VAL A 186 0.72 -28.09 2.44
CA VAL A 186 2.12 -28.49 2.30
C VAL A 186 2.54 -29.10 3.62
N GLU A 187 2.92 -30.36 3.62
CA GLU A 187 3.51 -31.03 4.79
C GLU A 187 4.64 -30.19 5.36
N GLY A 188 4.51 -29.77 6.61
CA GLY A 188 5.59 -29.26 7.46
C GLY A 188 5.68 -27.76 7.65
N ASP A 189 5.18 -26.91 6.76
CA ASP A 189 5.23 -25.45 6.90
C ASP A 189 3.96 -24.80 6.40
N TYR A 190 3.34 -23.92 7.16
CA TYR A 190 2.18 -23.11 6.86
C TYR A 190 1.23 -23.68 5.76
N PRO A 191 0.10 -24.24 6.13
CA PRO A 191 -0.85 -24.82 5.17
C PRO A 191 -1.44 -23.80 4.19
N THR A 192 -1.01 -22.53 4.22
CA THR A 192 -1.97 -21.56 3.90
C THR A 192 -1.67 -20.60 2.80
N CYS A 193 -0.54 -20.26 2.43
CA CYS A 193 -0.42 -19.35 1.33
C CYS A 193 1.01 -18.97 1.00
N TYR A 194 1.25 -18.80 -0.27
CA TYR A 194 2.54 -18.34 -0.78
C TYR A 194 3.03 -17.02 -0.15
N MET A 195 2.12 -16.20 0.40
CA MET A 195 2.50 -14.96 1.08
C MET A 195 3.20 -15.19 2.41
N TRP A 196 2.97 -16.34 3.05
CA TRP A 196 3.48 -16.65 4.39
C TRP A 196 4.56 -17.73 4.40
N LYS A 197 5.04 -18.18 3.25
CA LYS A 197 6.21 -19.06 3.24
C LYS A 197 7.34 -18.33 3.98
N ARG A 198 7.84 -18.96 5.04
CA ARG A 198 9.15 -18.60 5.58
C ARG A 198 10.13 -18.64 4.42
N GLY A 199 10.69 -17.51 4.06
CA GLY A 199 11.89 -17.50 3.23
C GLY A 199 12.89 -18.41 3.93
N ALA A 200 13.46 -19.36 3.20
CA ALA A 200 14.65 -20.04 3.69
C ALA A 200 15.60 -18.93 4.12
N ALA A 201 15.97 -18.94 5.40
CA ALA A 201 16.99 -18.05 5.89
C ALA A 201 18.25 -18.39 5.10
N SER A 202 18.60 -17.55 4.15
CA SER A 202 19.89 -17.55 3.47
C SER A 202 20.89 -16.76 4.26
#